data_4c53da05dce4a26abfe93faf5cadae0e
#
_entry.id   4c53da05dce4a26abfe93faf5cadae0e
#
_cell.length_a   1.000
_cell.length_b   1.000
_cell.length_c   1.000
_cell.angle_alpha   90.00
_cell.angle_beta   90.00
_cell.angle_gamma   90.00
#
_symmetry.space_group_name_H-M   'P 1'
#
loop_
_entity.id
_entity.type
_entity.pdbx_description
1 polymer ?
#
loop_
_entity_poly.entity_id
_entity_poly.type
_entity_poly.pdbx_seq_one_letter_code
_entity_poly.pdbx_strand_id
1 'polypeptide(L)'
;EYGGKCNLRFDDTNPIAEEEEFVRSIQEDVKWLGYDWKDRLCFASDYFDQMFSFALQLIDSGVAFVCDLSAEEIKQTRGTLNEPGIESPFRNRSIEENKDLFLRMRDGEFNNGSKTLRAKIDMGHPNMNMRDPVVYRILHAHHHRTKDKWCVYPMYDWAHGLEDSIEGITHSLCSLEFEDHRPLYDWYLEQLGVYHPQQIEFARLNLSYTIMSKRKLKKLVENGLVDGWDDPRMPTISGFRRRGYTPQSIKNFMEEVGVAKRDN
;
A
#
# COMPACT_ATOMS: atom_id res chain seq x y z
N GLU A 1 9.55 -19.81 -13.24
CA GLU A 1 10.25 -19.28 -14.43
C GLU A 1 11.71 -18.89 -14.09
N TYR A 2 11.91 -18.11 -13.06
CA TYR A 2 13.25 -17.61 -12.67
C TYR A 2 13.90 -18.40 -11.51
N GLY A 3 13.27 -19.48 -11.01
CA GLY A 3 13.76 -20.24 -9.85
C GLY A 3 13.81 -19.43 -8.56
N GLY A 4 13.05 -18.35 -8.49
CA GLY A 4 13.00 -17.43 -7.36
C GLY A 4 12.25 -17.99 -6.16
N LYS A 5 12.33 -17.24 -5.05
CA LYS A 5 11.54 -17.49 -3.84
C LYS A 5 10.35 -16.55 -3.80
N CYS A 6 9.19 -17.03 -3.31
CA CYS A 6 7.99 -16.24 -3.15
C CYS A 6 7.84 -15.84 -1.68
N ASN A 7 7.63 -14.56 -1.41
CA ASN A 7 7.16 -14.06 -0.12
C ASN A 7 5.64 -13.82 -0.20
N LEU A 8 4.94 -14.00 0.89
CA LEU A 8 3.57 -13.53 1.05
C LEU A 8 3.56 -12.42 2.09
N ARG A 9 3.24 -11.20 1.67
CA ARG A 9 3.17 -10.04 2.55
C ARG A 9 1.77 -9.48 2.60
N PHE A 10 1.33 -9.15 3.80
CA PHE A 10 0.11 -8.40 4.04
C PHE A 10 0.47 -6.95 4.38
N ASP A 11 -0.08 -6.03 3.60
CA ASP A 11 0.01 -4.60 3.87
C ASP A 11 -1.06 -4.22 4.90
N ASP A 12 -0.73 -4.40 6.18
CA ASP A 12 -1.58 -4.07 7.32
C ASP A 12 -1.28 -2.65 7.88
N THR A 13 -1.03 -1.69 6.99
CA THR A 13 -0.79 -0.27 7.34
C THR A 13 -2.05 0.48 7.78
N ASN A 14 -3.23 -0.09 7.55
CA ASN A 14 -4.51 0.52 7.93
C ASN A 14 -5.24 -0.32 8.99
N PRO A 15 -5.17 0.04 10.28
CA PRO A 15 -5.74 -0.77 11.38
C PRO A 15 -7.25 -0.98 11.30
N ILE A 16 -7.98 -0.15 10.54
CA ILE A 16 -9.45 -0.23 10.43
C ILE A 16 -9.89 -1.19 9.33
N ALA A 17 -9.03 -1.48 8.35
CA ALA A 17 -9.40 -2.19 7.13
C ALA A 17 -9.06 -3.69 7.15
N GLU A 18 -8.33 -4.15 8.16
CA GLU A 18 -7.81 -5.51 8.23
C GLU A 18 -8.80 -6.45 8.94
N GLU A 19 -9.18 -7.53 8.25
CA GLU A 19 -10.00 -8.61 8.78
C GLU A 19 -9.19 -9.92 8.75
N GLU A 20 -9.02 -10.58 9.89
CA GLU A 20 -8.27 -11.86 10.01
C GLU A 20 -8.81 -12.95 9.07
N GLU A 21 -10.09 -12.90 8.74
CA GLU A 21 -10.72 -13.81 7.77
C GLU A 21 -10.06 -13.72 6.40
N PHE A 22 -9.76 -12.50 5.90
CA PHE A 22 -9.11 -12.32 4.61
C PHE A 22 -7.67 -12.82 4.63
N VAL A 23 -6.92 -12.59 5.71
CA VAL A 23 -5.56 -13.09 5.87
C VAL A 23 -5.52 -14.61 5.73
N ARG A 24 -6.44 -15.31 6.40
CA ARG A 24 -6.54 -16.78 6.32
C ARG A 24 -6.96 -17.26 4.93
N SER A 25 -8.02 -16.67 4.38
CA SER A 25 -8.53 -17.04 3.05
C SER A 25 -7.50 -16.87 1.95
N ILE A 26 -6.74 -15.76 1.95
CA ILE A 26 -5.68 -15.52 0.98
C ILE A 26 -4.57 -16.57 1.09
N GLN A 27 -4.16 -16.94 2.31
CA GLN A 27 -3.17 -17.97 2.52
C GLN A 27 -3.64 -19.34 1.99
N GLU A 28 -4.90 -19.70 2.25
CA GLU A 28 -5.50 -20.93 1.73
C GLU A 28 -5.55 -20.96 0.21
N ASP A 29 -5.97 -19.86 -0.41
CA ASP A 29 -6.09 -19.74 -1.86
C ASP A 29 -4.72 -19.79 -2.56
N VAL A 30 -3.71 -19.12 -2.03
CA VAL A 30 -2.33 -19.16 -2.57
C VAL A 30 -1.75 -20.58 -2.49
N LYS A 31 -1.92 -21.26 -1.33
CA LYS A 31 -1.51 -22.67 -1.17
C LYS A 31 -2.26 -23.60 -2.11
N TRP A 32 -3.56 -23.43 -2.25
CA TRP A 32 -4.36 -24.22 -3.17
C TRP A 32 -3.92 -24.06 -4.63
N LEU A 33 -3.51 -22.86 -5.02
CA LEU A 33 -2.90 -22.61 -6.33
C LEU A 33 -1.52 -23.29 -6.50
N GLY A 34 -0.96 -23.88 -5.43
CA GLY A 34 0.30 -24.62 -5.47
C GLY A 34 1.53 -23.74 -5.21
N TYR A 35 1.36 -22.56 -4.64
CA TYR A 35 2.46 -21.69 -4.21
C TYR A 35 2.66 -21.82 -2.71
N ASP A 36 3.92 -21.74 -2.28
CA ASP A 36 4.30 -21.80 -0.86
C ASP A 36 5.39 -20.78 -0.55
N TRP A 37 5.10 -19.94 0.42
CA TRP A 37 6.04 -18.94 0.94
C TRP A 37 6.92 -19.50 2.08
N LYS A 38 6.63 -20.69 2.62
CA LYS A 38 7.31 -21.33 3.75
C LYS A 38 7.33 -20.42 4.99
N ASP A 39 8.54 -19.96 5.38
CA ASP A 39 8.79 -19.04 6.50
C ASP A 39 8.75 -17.54 6.12
N ARG A 40 8.41 -17.22 4.86
CA ARG A 40 8.39 -15.85 4.34
C ARG A 40 6.99 -15.26 4.31
N LEU A 41 6.26 -15.42 5.41
CA LEU A 41 5.02 -14.70 5.70
C LEU A 41 5.39 -13.42 6.43
N CYS A 42 5.12 -12.27 5.82
CA CYS A 42 5.51 -10.96 6.31
C CYS A 42 4.28 -10.07 6.48
N PHE A 43 4.40 -9.08 7.34
CA PHE A 43 3.39 -8.05 7.53
C PHE A 43 4.07 -6.68 7.56
N ALA A 44 3.43 -5.65 7.00
CA ALA A 44 3.92 -4.28 7.07
C ALA A 44 4.20 -3.84 8.51
N SER A 45 3.34 -4.26 9.44
CA SER A 45 3.46 -3.97 10.87
C SER A 45 4.72 -4.56 11.54
N ASP A 46 5.38 -5.55 10.95
CA ASP A 46 6.66 -6.07 11.44
C ASP A 46 7.78 -5.03 11.28
N TYR A 47 7.63 -4.09 10.36
CA TYR A 47 8.64 -3.10 9.99
C TYR A 47 8.32 -1.67 10.47
N PHE A 48 7.24 -1.45 11.23
CA PHE A 48 6.83 -0.11 11.66
C PHE A 48 7.91 0.66 12.42
N ASP A 49 8.66 0.01 13.32
CA ASP A 49 9.77 0.65 14.03
C ASP A 49 10.88 1.11 13.07
N GLN A 50 11.20 0.29 12.06
CA GLN A 50 12.24 0.62 11.06
C GLN A 50 11.75 1.70 10.10
N MET A 51 10.51 1.62 9.62
CA MET A 51 9.90 2.66 8.78
C MET A 51 9.83 4.01 9.49
N PHE A 52 9.54 4.01 10.80
CA PHE A 52 9.54 5.21 11.61
C PHE A 52 10.94 5.82 11.72
N SER A 53 11.96 4.99 11.90
CA SER A 53 13.37 5.44 11.91
C SER A 53 13.80 6.02 10.56
N PHE A 54 13.36 5.44 9.45
CA PHE A 54 13.60 5.98 8.11
C PHE A 54 12.89 7.32 7.89
N ALA A 55 11.67 7.50 8.43
CA ALA A 55 10.99 8.80 8.38
C ALA A 55 11.75 9.90 9.16
N LEU A 56 12.35 9.55 10.29
CA LEU A 56 13.24 10.47 11.01
C LEU A 56 14.49 10.82 10.17
N GLN A 57 15.05 9.90 9.40
CA GLN A 57 16.16 10.19 8.49
C GLN A 57 15.76 11.18 7.40
N LEU A 58 14.55 11.06 6.81
CA LEU A 58 14.05 12.05 5.85
C LEU A 58 13.90 13.44 6.49
N ILE A 59 13.45 13.51 7.74
CA ILE A 59 13.36 14.78 8.47
C ILE A 59 14.76 15.34 8.68
N ASP A 60 15.71 14.53 9.18
CA ASP A 60 17.09 14.95 9.45
C ASP A 60 17.82 15.41 8.17
N SER A 61 17.45 14.87 7.01
CA SER A 61 17.94 15.29 5.68
C SER A 61 17.23 16.54 5.13
N GLY A 62 16.20 17.06 5.82
CA GLY A 62 15.44 18.23 5.39
C GLY A 62 14.47 17.98 4.22
N VAL A 63 14.21 16.69 3.89
CA VAL A 63 13.34 16.29 2.78
C VAL A 63 11.96 15.77 3.24
N ALA A 64 11.62 15.98 4.52
CA ALA A 64 10.27 15.76 5.05
C ALA A 64 9.92 16.82 6.08
N PHE A 65 8.63 17.12 6.22
CA PHE A 65 8.11 18.13 7.15
C PHE A 65 6.76 17.73 7.72
N VAL A 66 6.47 18.15 8.94
CA VAL A 66 5.16 18.01 9.59
C VAL A 66 4.24 19.13 9.11
N CYS A 67 3.08 18.75 8.62
CA CYS A 67 2.06 19.63 8.03
C CYS A 67 0.80 19.60 8.90
N ASP A 68 0.27 20.76 9.24
CA ASP A 68 -0.95 20.90 10.05
C ASP A 68 -2.21 21.11 9.20
N LEU A 69 -2.09 21.07 7.87
CA LEU A 69 -3.24 21.13 6.99
C LEU A 69 -4.08 19.84 7.12
N SER A 70 -5.38 20.01 7.16
CA SER A 70 -6.33 18.90 7.07
C SER A 70 -6.25 18.19 5.71
N ALA A 71 -6.80 16.98 5.61
CA ALA A 71 -6.85 16.23 4.35
C ALA A 71 -7.56 17.01 3.22
N GLU A 72 -8.59 17.77 3.56
CA GLU A 72 -9.33 18.59 2.57
C GLU A 72 -8.48 19.78 2.09
N GLU A 73 -7.78 20.48 2.99
CA GLU A 73 -6.86 21.56 2.61
C GLU A 73 -5.69 21.05 1.77
N ILE A 74 -5.12 19.88 2.12
CA ILE A 74 -4.07 19.23 1.32
C ILE A 74 -4.60 18.94 -0.10
N LYS A 75 -5.82 18.42 -0.22
CA LYS A 75 -6.46 18.14 -1.50
C LYS A 75 -6.67 19.41 -2.34
N GLN A 76 -7.13 20.49 -1.70
CA GLN A 76 -7.36 21.77 -2.37
C GLN A 76 -6.04 22.42 -2.83
N THR A 77 -4.98 22.34 -2.02
CA THR A 77 -3.68 22.94 -2.35
C THR A 77 -2.83 22.08 -3.29
N ARG A 78 -3.18 20.80 -3.52
CA ARG A 78 -2.40 19.90 -4.39
C ARG A 78 -2.41 20.30 -5.87
N GLY A 79 -3.38 21.15 -6.30
CA GLY A 79 -3.56 21.52 -7.69
C GLY A 79 -4.27 20.45 -8.52
N THR A 80 -4.17 20.60 -9.84
CA THR A 80 -4.76 19.68 -10.83
C THR A 80 -3.70 19.17 -11.81
N LEU A 81 -4.08 18.36 -12.78
CA LEU A 81 -3.16 17.92 -13.83
C LEU A 81 -2.61 19.10 -14.67
N ASN A 82 -3.39 20.19 -14.77
CA ASN A 82 -3.05 21.36 -15.58
C ASN A 82 -2.54 22.56 -14.76
N GLU A 83 -2.68 22.51 -13.44
CA GLU A 83 -2.31 23.58 -12.53
C GLU A 83 -1.36 23.07 -11.45
N PRO A 84 -0.26 23.77 -11.17
CA PRO A 84 0.64 23.40 -10.09
C PRO A 84 -0.07 23.48 -8.73
N GLY A 85 0.44 22.76 -7.75
CA GLY A 85 0.00 22.87 -6.37
C GLY A 85 0.60 24.10 -5.68
N ILE A 86 0.07 24.41 -4.50
CA ILE A 86 0.51 25.48 -3.63
C ILE A 86 1.28 24.88 -2.45
N GLU A 87 2.46 25.40 -2.16
CA GLU A 87 3.25 24.95 -1.02
C GLU A 87 2.50 25.19 0.30
N SER A 88 2.63 24.22 1.20
CA SER A 88 2.10 24.36 2.56
C SER A 88 2.86 25.47 3.33
N PRO A 89 2.17 26.30 4.13
CA PRO A 89 2.83 27.26 4.99
C PRO A 89 3.76 26.62 6.03
N PHE A 90 3.61 25.33 6.28
CA PHE A 90 4.41 24.54 7.22
C PHE A 90 5.64 23.89 6.59
N ARG A 91 5.81 24.00 5.27
CA ARG A 91 6.86 23.32 4.48
C ARG A 91 8.28 23.68 4.88
N ASN A 92 8.45 24.89 5.44
CA ASN A 92 9.76 25.46 5.77
C ASN A 92 10.04 25.51 7.29
N ARG A 93 9.37 24.67 8.08
CA ARG A 93 9.73 24.46 9.48
C ARG A 93 11.16 23.94 9.60
N SER A 94 11.84 24.25 10.70
CA SER A 94 13.19 23.74 10.97
C SER A 94 13.19 22.21 11.13
N ILE A 95 14.34 21.60 10.94
CA ILE A 95 14.52 20.14 11.12
C ILE A 95 14.17 19.77 12.57
N GLU A 96 14.63 20.56 13.56
CA GLU A 96 14.40 20.33 14.98
C GLU A 96 12.91 20.38 15.33
N GLU A 97 12.18 21.39 14.80
CA GLU A 97 10.73 21.51 15.00
C GLU A 97 9.98 20.33 14.37
N ASN A 98 10.33 19.95 13.14
CA ASN A 98 9.70 18.81 12.47
C ASN A 98 9.94 17.50 13.23
N LYS A 99 11.14 17.29 13.75
CA LYS A 99 11.52 16.11 14.53
C LYS A 99 10.76 16.04 15.85
N ASP A 100 10.70 17.15 16.60
CA ASP A 100 9.92 17.26 17.84
C ASP A 100 8.45 16.93 17.58
N LEU A 101 7.84 17.59 16.60
CA LEU A 101 6.44 17.37 16.25
C LEU A 101 6.16 15.91 15.83
N PHE A 102 7.03 15.29 15.04
CA PHE A 102 6.83 13.91 14.58
C PHE A 102 6.94 12.91 15.74
N LEU A 103 7.85 13.11 16.68
CA LEU A 103 7.94 12.31 17.90
C LEU A 103 6.67 12.45 18.75
N ARG A 104 6.17 13.66 18.95
CA ARG A 104 4.92 13.94 19.68
C ARG A 104 3.68 13.38 18.96
N MET A 105 3.69 13.33 17.61
CA MET A 105 2.65 12.62 16.84
C MET A 105 2.63 11.15 17.22
N ARG A 106 3.79 10.48 17.28
CA ARG A 106 3.91 9.06 17.68
C ARG A 106 3.46 8.85 19.12
N ASP A 107 3.76 9.78 20.00
CA ASP A 107 3.44 9.69 21.44
C ASP A 107 1.95 10.00 21.74
N GLY A 108 1.15 10.25 20.68
CA GLY A 108 -0.31 10.37 20.77
C GLY A 108 -0.83 11.74 21.25
N GLU A 109 0.00 12.78 21.22
CA GLU A 109 -0.36 14.10 21.71
C GLU A 109 -1.43 14.79 20.84
N PHE A 110 -1.55 14.40 19.57
CA PHE A 110 -2.40 15.10 18.60
C PHE A 110 -3.58 14.23 18.14
N ASN A 111 -4.71 14.87 17.85
CA ASN A 111 -5.92 14.20 17.35
C ASN A 111 -5.78 13.67 15.93
N ASN A 112 -6.62 12.70 15.57
CA ASN A 112 -6.74 12.19 14.20
C ASN A 112 -6.88 13.32 13.18
N GLY A 113 -6.08 13.29 12.12
CA GLY A 113 -6.16 14.21 11.01
C GLY A 113 -5.64 15.62 11.28
N SER A 114 -5.15 15.93 12.51
CA SER A 114 -4.62 17.26 12.84
C SER A 114 -3.24 17.53 12.28
N LYS A 115 -2.45 16.49 12.05
CA LYS A 115 -1.10 16.58 11.49
C LYS A 115 -0.78 15.38 10.63
N THR A 116 0.07 15.61 9.63
CA THR A 116 0.65 14.57 8.77
C THR A 116 2.15 14.82 8.60
N LEU A 117 2.94 13.76 8.40
CA LEU A 117 4.27 13.90 7.85
C LEU A 117 4.18 13.88 6.33
N ARG A 118 4.79 14.85 5.66
CA ARG A 118 4.83 14.93 4.19
C ARG A 118 6.26 14.92 3.68
N ALA A 119 6.49 14.26 2.55
CA ALA A 119 7.75 14.42 1.82
C ALA A 119 7.82 15.81 1.20
N LYS A 120 9.04 16.38 1.11
CA LYS A 120 9.31 17.70 0.53
C LYS A 120 9.94 17.51 -0.84
N ILE A 121 9.11 17.46 -1.88
CA ILE A 121 9.55 17.17 -3.26
C ILE A 121 9.34 18.41 -4.15
N ASP A 122 8.22 18.47 -4.87
CA ASP A 122 7.93 19.57 -5.80
C ASP A 122 6.42 19.71 -6.01
N MET A 123 5.84 20.83 -5.56
CA MET A 123 4.40 21.09 -5.74
C MET A 123 4.03 21.43 -7.18
N GLY A 124 5.00 21.72 -8.06
CA GLY A 124 4.82 21.93 -9.50
C GLY A 124 4.96 20.68 -10.36
N HIS A 125 5.30 19.52 -9.77
CA HIS A 125 5.59 18.31 -10.52
C HIS A 125 4.38 17.85 -11.36
N PRO A 126 4.56 17.42 -12.65
CA PRO A 126 3.46 16.95 -13.48
C PRO A 126 2.76 15.70 -12.93
N ASN A 127 3.52 14.78 -12.33
CA ASN A 127 2.95 13.65 -11.58
C ASN A 127 2.49 14.11 -10.20
N MET A 128 1.18 14.03 -9.97
CA MET A 128 0.57 14.48 -8.71
C MET A 128 1.04 13.68 -7.49
N ASN A 129 1.51 12.44 -7.66
CA ASN A 129 2.05 11.64 -6.56
C ASN A 129 3.37 12.20 -6.02
N MET A 130 4.07 13.04 -6.80
CA MET A 130 5.31 13.71 -6.41
C MET A 130 5.09 15.11 -5.78
N ARG A 131 3.84 15.55 -5.61
CA ARG A 131 3.50 16.86 -5.03
C ARG A 131 3.39 16.79 -3.51
N ASP A 132 4.51 16.82 -2.84
CA ASP A 132 4.65 16.73 -1.37
C ASP A 132 3.68 15.70 -0.74
N PRO A 133 3.82 14.40 -1.09
CA PRO A 133 2.89 13.36 -0.66
C PRO A 133 2.93 13.13 0.86
N VAL A 134 1.82 12.63 1.40
CA VAL A 134 1.72 12.22 2.81
C VAL A 134 2.49 10.92 3.02
N VAL A 135 3.36 10.90 4.01
CA VAL A 135 4.19 9.75 4.45
C VAL A 135 3.55 9.06 5.64
N TYR A 136 3.14 9.83 6.66
CA TYR A 136 2.46 9.34 7.88
C TYR A 136 1.21 10.16 8.19
N ARG A 137 0.21 9.47 8.74
CA ARG A 137 -1.03 10.06 9.28
C ARG A 137 -1.23 9.66 10.74
N ILE A 138 -1.94 10.50 11.51
CA ILE A 138 -2.38 10.16 12.87
C ILE A 138 -3.71 9.41 12.77
N LEU A 139 -3.78 8.26 13.42
CA LEU A 139 -5.00 7.45 13.52
C LEU A 139 -4.99 6.69 14.84
N HIS A 140 -5.76 7.14 15.83
CA HIS A 140 -5.96 6.44 17.09
C HIS A 140 -6.93 5.28 16.86
N ALA A 141 -6.39 4.08 16.61
CA ALA A 141 -7.17 2.88 16.37
C ALA A 141 -6.39 1.65 16.84
N HIS A 142 -7.12 0.64 17.31
CA HIS A 142 -6.55 -0.65 17.69
C HIS A 142 -6.11 -1.42 16.45
N HIS A 143 -4.83 -1.80 16.39
CA HIS A 143 -4.28 -2.60 15.30
C HIS A 143 -4.29 -4.09 15.68
N HIS A 144 -4.71 -4.97 14.79
CA HIS A 144 -4.87 -6.40 15.08
C HIS A 144 -3.58 -7.08 15.59
N ARG A 145 -2.39 -6.65 15.13
CA ARG A 145 -1.10 -7.19 15.54
C ARG A 145 -0.37 -6.32 16.57
N THR A 146 -0.19 -5.03 16.31
CA THR A 146 0.58 -4.13 17.18
C THR A 146 -0.23 -3.53 18.32
N LYS A 147 -1.54 -3.81 18.38
CA LYS A 147 -2.47 -3.34 19.41
C LYS A 147 -2.50 -1.80 19.44
N ASP A 148 -2.28 -1.20 20.59
CA ASP A 148 -2.32 0.24 20.82
C ASP A 148 -0.91 0.87 20.87
N LYS A 149 0.11 0.14 20.36
CA LYS A 149 1.51 0.63 20.35
C LYS A 149 1.68 1.86 19.46
N TRP A 150 0.91 1.97 18.38
CA TRP A 150 1.03 3.00 17.37
C TRP A 150 -0.26 3.81 17.25
N CYS A 151 -0.10 5.13 17.07
CA CYS A 151 -1.18 6.04 16.67
C CYS A 151 -0.79 6.87 15.44
N VAL A 152 0.36 6.59 14.85
CA VAL A 152 0.79 7.09 13.53
C VAL A 152 0.99 5.89 12.60
N TYR A 153 0.47 5.98 11.40
CA TYR A 153 0.53 4.89 10.43
C TYR A 153 1.09 5.37 9.10
N PRO A 154 1.99 4.57 8.49
CA PRO A 154 2.56 4.89 7.19
C PRO A 154 1.48 4.87 6.10
N MET A 155 1.68 5.66 5.06
CA MET A 155 0.89 5.54 3.83
C MET A 155 1.46 4.43 2.95
N TYR A 156 0.63 3.85 2.09
CA TYR A 156 1.01 2.76 1.20
C TYR A 156 2.28 3.06 0.38
N ASP A 157 2.36 4.24 -0.24
CA ASP A 157 3.49 4.61 -1.09
C ASP A 157 4.83 4.69 -0.32
N TRP A 158 4.77 4.97 0.98
CA TRP A 158 5.93 4.92 1.86
C TRP A 158 6.29 3.49 2.26
N ALA A 159 5.30 2.69 2.64
CA ALA A 159 5.49 1.35 3.17
C ALA A 159 6.01 0.37 2.10
N HIS A 160 5.36 0.34 0.93
CA HIS A 160 5.59 -0.66 -0.11
C HIS A 160 7.06 -0.77 -0.54
N GLY A 161 7.71 0.34 -0.89
CA GLY A 161 9.12 0.33 -1.32
C GLY A 161 10.07 -0.09 -0.21
N LEU A 162 9.81 0.33 1.02
CA LEU A 162 10.62 -0.02 2.18
C LEU A 162 10.49 -1.49 2.56
N GLU A 163 9.30 -2.04 2.52
CA GLU A 163 9.05 -3.46 2.74
C GLU A 163 9.81 -4.31 1.73
N ASP A 164 9.71 -3.97 0.45
CA ASP A 164 10.43 -4.63 -0.63
C ASP A 164 11.95 -4.56 -0.41
N SER A 165 12.45 -3.39 0.00
CA SER A 165 13.87 -3.19 0.30
C SER A 165 14.34 -4.02 1.48
N ILE A 166 13.59 -4.03 2.60
CA ILE A 166 13.91 -4.78 3.82
C ILE A 166 13.89 -6.29 3.56
N GLU A 167 12.91 -6.76 2.79
CA GLU A 167 12.76 -8.18 2.45
C GLU A 167 13.73 -8.64 1.35
N GLY A 168 14.47 -7.72 0.72
CA GLY A 168 15.41 -8.03 -0.37
C GLY A 168 14.71 -8.51 -1.64
N ILE A 169 13.52 -7.98 -1.92
CA ILE A 169 12.76 -8.30 -3.13
C ILE A 169 13.51 -7.81 -4.36
N THR A 170 13.71 -8.66 -5.35
CA THR A 170 14.37 -8.28 -6.61
C THR A 170 13.39 -7.77 -7.65
N HIS A 171 12.18 -8.36 -7.71
CA HIS A 171 11.12 -8.05 -8.65
C HIS A 171 9.84 -7.76 -7.88
N SER A 172 9.54 -6.47 -7.69
CA SER A 172 8.33 -6.00 -7.04
C SER A 172 7.19 -5.94 -8.07
N LEU A 173 6.23 -6.86 -7.97
CA LEU A 173 5.15 -6.99 -8.95
C LEU A 173 3.89 -6.32 -8.41
N CYS A 174 3.33 -5.39 -9.17
CA CYS A 174 2.08 -4.72 -8.83
C CYS A 174 1.18 -4.50 -10.06
N SER A 175 -0.07 -4.11 -9.84
CA SER A 175 -0.98 -3.80 -10.95
C SER A 175 -0.63 -2.46 -11.61
N LEU A 176 -1.02 -2.29 -12.87
CA LEU A 176 -0.71 -1.13 -13.71
C LEU A 176 -1.20 0.21 -13.12
N GLU A 177 -2.18 0.19 -12.23
CA GLU A 177 -2.65 1.38 -11.52
C GLU A 177 -1.58 2.05 -10.66
N PHE A 178 -0.48 1.36 -10.34
CA PHE A 178 0.66 1.88 -9.58
C PHE A 178 1.81 2.38 -10.47
N GLU A 179 1.68 2.41 -11.80
CA GLU A 179 2.74 2.89 -12.68
C GLU A 179 3.13 4.35 -12.38
N ASP A 180 2.14 5.20 -12.14
CA ASP A 180 2.38 6.61 -11.76
C ASP A 180 2.92 6.78 -10.33
N HIS A 181 2.87 5.73 -9.49
CA HIS A 181 3.43 5.72 -8.13
C HIS A 181 4.92 5.33 -8.12
N ARG A 182 5.42 4.64 -9.16
CA ARG A 182 6.82 4.20 -9.22
C ARG A 182 7.85 5.31 -9.04
N PRO A 183 7.72 6.53 -9.61
CA PRO A 183 8.67 7.60 -9.33
C PRO A 183 8.78 7.97 -7.85
N LEU A 184 7.69 7.85 -7.10
CA LEU A 184 7.69 8.09 -5.66
C LEU A 184 8.33 6.93 -4.88
N TYR A 185 8.06 5.70 -5.28
CA TYR A 185 8.72 4.50 -4.78
C TYR A 185 10.26 4.61 -4.92
N ASP A 186 10.74 4.94 -6.11
CA ASP A 186 12.16 5.11 -6.40
C ASP A 186 12.75 6.26 -5.56
N TRP A 187 12.05 7.39 -5.48
CA TRP A 187 12.49 8.56 -4.74
C TRP A 187 12.75 8.27 -3.24
N TYR A 188 11.83 7.55 -2.59
CA TYR A 188 12.02 7.21 -1.18
C TYR A 188 13.26 6.35 -0.94
N LEU A 189 13.45 5.33 -1.77
CA LEU A 189 14.61 4.42 -1.64
C LEU A 189 15.93 5.14 -1.91
N GLU A 190 15.95 6.03 -2.89
CA GLU A 190 17.12 6.88 -3.22
C GLU A 190 17.45 7.83 -2.07
N GLN A 191 16.47 8.53 -1.50
CA GLN A 191 16.70 9.45 -0.38
C GLN A 191 17.27 8.76 0.86
N LEU A 192 16.90 7.52 1.08
CA LEU A 192 17.37 6.72 2.21
C LEU A 192 18.67 5.96 1.94
N GLY A 193 19.06 5.82 0.67
CA GLY A 193 20.23 5.04 0.28
C GLY A 193 20.13 3.56 0.63
N VAL A 194 18.91 3.01 0.64
CA VAL A 194 18.65 1.59 0.93
C VAL A 194 18.63 0.74 -0.33
N TYR A 195 18.54 -0.59 -0.17
CA TYR A 195 18.44 -1.49 -1.31
C TYR A 195 17.22 -1.14 -2.18
N HIS A 196 17.42 -1.11 -3.50
CA HIS A 196 16.45 -0.63 -4.48
C HIS A 196 15.93 -1.79 -5.35
N PRO A 197 14.79 -2.40 -5.02
CA PRO A 197 14.11 -3.37 -5.86
C PRO A 197 13.60 -2.74 -7.15
N GLN A 198 13.36 -3.56 -8.17
CA GLN A 198 12.73 -3.10 -9.40
C GLN A 198 11.22 -3.30 -9.35
N GLN A 199 10.45 -2.23 -9.35
CA GLN A 199 8.99 -2.29 -9.51
C GLN A 199 8.63 -2.59 -10.97
N ILE A 200 7.73 -3.56 -11.15
CA ILE A 200 7.25 -4.03 -12.46
C ILE A 200 5.73 -4.10 -12.40
N GLU A 201 5.06 -3.34 -13.25
CA GLU A 201 3.62 -3.30 -13.32
C GLU A 201 3.09 -4.24 -14.41
N PHE A 202 1.92 -4.81 -14.16
CA PHE A 202 1.17 -5.61 -15.12
C PHE A 202 -0.31 -5.24 -15.13
N ALA A 203 -0.94 -5.40 -16.30
CA ALA A 203 -2.36 -5.11 -16.47
C ALA A 203 -3.22 -6.11 -15.71
N ARG A 204 -4.32 -5.64 -15.16
CA ARG A 204 -5.33 -6.48 -14.55
C ARG A 204 -6.10 -7.26 -15.63
N LEU A 205 -6.35 -8.55 -15.40
CA LEU A 205 -7.26 -9.31 -16.23
C LEU A 205 -8.70 -8.81 -16.04
N ASN A 206 -9.32 -8.36 -17.11
CA ASN A 206 -10.74 -8.04 -17.17
C ASN A 206 -11.49 -9.16 -17.86
N LEU A 207 -12.58 -9.63 -17.25
CA LEU A 207 -13.45 -10.64 -17.82
C LEU A 207 -14.76 -10.01 -18.28
N SER A 208 -15.15 -10.30 -19.52
CA SER A 208 -16.44 -9.87 -20.07
C SER A 208 -17.59 -10.44 -19.22
N TYR A 209 -18.65 -9.64 -19.06
CA TYR A 209 -19.86 -10.01 -18.28
C TYR A 209 -19.61 -10.38 -16.82
N THR A 210 -18.45 -10.00 -16.26
CA THR A 210 -18.07 -10.32 -14.88
C THR A 210 -17.76 -9.06 -14.08
N ILE A 211 -18.33 -8.94 -12.90
CA ILE A 211 -18.06 -7.84 -11.98
C ILE A 211 -16.81 -8.20 -11.16
N MET A 212 -15.68 -7.50 -11.39
CA MET A 212 -14.41 -7.71 -10.67
C MET A 212 -14.18 -6.70 -9.52
N SER A 213 -15.14 -5.82 -9.25
CA SER A 213 -15.01 -4.77 -8.23
C SER A 213 -15.28 -5.32 -6.82
N LYS A 214 -14.25 -5.34 -5.93
CA LYS A 214 -14.38 -5.73 -4.51
C LYS A 214 -15.55 -4.99 -3.84
N ARG A 215 -15.68 -3.67 -4.04
CA ARG A 215 -16.75 -2.86 -3.46
C ARG A 215 -18.16 -3.31 -3.89
N LYS A 216 -18.34 -3.73 -5.14
CA LYS A 216 -19.62 -4.22 -5.64
C LYS A 216 -19.90 -5.62 -5.13
N LEU A 217 -18.89 -6.50 -5.11
CA LEU A 217 -19.01 -7.87 -4.60
C LEU A 217 -19.31 -7.88 -3.09
N LYS A 218 -18.65 -7.01 -2.31
CA LYS A 218 -18.92 -6.83 -0.88
C LYS A 218 -20.39 -6.56 -0.59
N LYS A 219 -21.06 -5.74 -1.40
CA LYS A 219 -22.50 -5.47 -1.26
C LYS A 219 -23.36 -6.71 -1.47
N LEU A 220 -22.94 -7.66 -2.30
CA LEU A 220 -23.69 -8.92 -2.48
C LEU A 220 -23.62 -9.78 -1.21
N VAL A 221 -22.46 -9.83 -0.57
CA VAL A 221 -22.26 -10.56 0.69
C VAL A 221 -23.01 -9.87 1.83
N GLU A 222 -22.84 -8.58 2.00
CA GLU A 222 -23.50 -7.80 3.07
C GLU A 222 -25.03 -7.82 3.00
N ASN A 223 -25.59 -7.86 1.79
CA ASN A 223 -27.04 -7.94 1.57
C ASN A 223 -27.58 -9.39 1.57
N GLY A 224 -26.75 -10.40 1.84
CA GLY A 224 -27.18 -11.80 1.87
C GLY A 224 -27.65 -12.35 0.52
N LEU A 225 -27.21 -11.73 -0.60
CA LEU A 225 -27.54 -12.19 -1.95
C LEU A 225 -26.68 -13.39 -2.40
N VAL A 226 -25.59 -13.62 -1.72
CA VAL A 226 -24.68 -14.75 -1.82
C VAL A 226 -24.32 -15.25 -0.45
N ASP A 227 -23.91 -16.54 -0.32
CA ASP A 227 -23.63 -17.16 0.98
C ASP A 227 -22.34 -16.66 1.63
N GLY A 228 -21.44 -16.06 0.84
CA GLY A 228 -20.15 -15.54 1.30
C GLY A 228 -19.21 -15.28 0.13
N TRP A 229 -17.96 -14.98 0.46
CA TRP A 229 -16.91 -14.72 -0.54
C TRP A 229 -16.52 -15.96 -1.34
N ASP A 230 -16.78 -17.14 -0.81
CA ASP A 230 -16.54 -18.44 -1.44
C ASP A 230 -17.77 -19.00 -2.18
N ASP A 231 -18.87 -18.25 -2.25
CA ASP A 231 -20.04 -18.64 -3.03
C ASP A 231 -19.66 -18.98 -4.48
N PRO A 232 -20.12 -20.12 -5.03
CA PRO A 232 -19.80 -20.49 -6.42
C PRO A 232 -20.17 -19.47 -7.49
N ARG A 233 -21.04 -18.52 -7.18
CA ARG A 233 -21.42 -17.41 -8.08
C ARG A 233 -20.42 -16.25 -8.05
N MET A 234 -19.53 -16.21 -7.07
CA MET A 234 -18.54 -15.16 -6.90
C MET A 234 -17.29 -15.41 -7.74
N PRO A 235 -16.72 -14.39 -8.41
CA PRO A 235 -15.49 -14.51 -9.19
C PRO A 235 -14.23 -14.40 -8.30
N THR A 236 -14.21 -15.16 -7.22
CA THR A 236 -13.07 -15.29 -6.29
C THR A 236 -12.37 -16.62 -6.52
N ILE A 237 -11.13 -16.77 -6.11
CA ILE A 237 -10.39 -18.03 -6.18
C ILE A 237 -11.14 -19.13 -5.40
N SER A 238 -11.61 -18.82 -4.20
CA SER A 238 -12.40 -19.72 -3.37
C SER A 238 -13.74 -20.11 -4.03
N GLY A 239 -14.41 -19.16 -4.70
CA GLY A 239 -15.62 -19.41 -5.47
C GLY A 239 -15.37 -20.34 -6.67
N PHE A 240 -14.28 -20.14 -7.42
CA PHE A 240 -13.87 -21.06 -8.49
C PHE A 240 -13.56 -22.45 -7.95
N ARG A 241 -12.83 -22.55 -6.83
CA ARG A 241 -12.56 -23.83 -6.16
C ARG A 241 -13.84 -24.58 -5.81
N ARG A 242 -14.83 -23.90 -5.22
CA ARG A 242 -16.14 -24.50 -4.89
C ARG A 242 -16.95 -24.91 -6.13
N ARG A 243 -16.78 -24.22 -7.26
CA ARG A 243 -17.37 -24.59 -8.56
C ARG A 243 -16.71 -25.83 -9.20
N GLY A 244 -15.59 -26.30 -8.66
CA GLY A 244 -14.87 -27.47 -9.18
C GLY A 244 -13.75 -27.15 -10.17
N TYR A 245 -13.36 -25.88 -10.35
CA TYR A 245 -12.15 -25.57 -11.11
C TYR A 245 -10.93 -26.09 -10.37
N THR A 246 -9.96 -26.61 -11.13
CA THR A 246 -8.69 -27.07 -10.58
C THR A 246 -7.65 -25.94 -10.60
N PRO A 247 -6.63 -25.96 -9.72
CA PRO A 247 -5.52 -25.01 -9.80
C PRO A 247 -4.86 -24.98 -11.17
N GLN A 248 -4.72 -26.18 -11.79
CA GLN A 248 -4.09 -26.29 -13.10
C GLN A 248 -4.91 -25.62 -14.21
N SER A 249 -6.24 -25.72 -14.19
CA SER A 249 -7.08 -25.03 -15.18
C SER A 249 -6.96 -23.51 -15.10
N ILE A 250 -6.85 -22.95 -13.89
CA ILE A 250 -6.64 -21.50 -13.70
C ILE A 250 -5.25 -21.10 -14.20
N LYS A 251 -4.21 -21.88 -13.89
CA LYS A 251 -2.85 -21.59 -14.35
C LYS A 251 -2.75 -21.66 -15.88
N ASN A 252 -3.28 -22.71 -16.50
CA ASN A 252 -3.29 -22.86 -17.96
C ASN A 252 -4.00 -21.68 -18.64
N PHE A 253 -5.14 -21.25 -18.08
CA PHE A 253 -5.84 -20.08 -18.60
C PHE A 253 -5.00 -18.81 -18.50
N MET A 254 -4.30 -18.59 -17.37
CA MET A 254 -3.42 -17.43 -17.20
C MET A 254 -2.19 -17.49 -18.11
N GLU A 255 -1.66 -18.67 -18.41
CA GLU A 255 -0.57 -18.86 -19.37
C GLU A 255 -1.01 -18.51 -20.80
N GLU A 256 -2.23 -18.91 -21.21
CA GLU A 256 -2.82 -18.58 -22.51
C GLU A 256 -3.09 -17.05 -22.65
N VAL A 257 -3.56 -16.40 -21.60
CA VAL A 257 -3.79 -14.95 -21.59
C VAL A 257 -2.47 -14.19 -21.62
N GLY A 258 -1.45 -14.68 -20.91
CA GLY A 258 -0.16 -14.05 -20.75
C GLY A 258 -0.18 -12.81 -19.85
N VAL A 259 1.00 -12.23 -19.64
CA VAL A 259 1.18 -10.99 -18.87
C VAL A 259 1.31 -9.80 -19.83
N ALA A 260 0.46 -8.80 -19.67
CA ALA A 260 0.45 -7.61 -20.51
C ALA A 260 0.61 -6.33 -19.68
N LYS A 261 1.06 -5.25 -20.32
CA LYS A 261 1.05 -3.87 -19.78
C LYS A 261 -0.09 -3.02 -20.34
N ARG A 262 -1.10 -3.64 -20.95
CA ARG A 262 -2.28 -2.93 -21.47
C ARG A 262 -3.52 -3.60 -20.95
N ASP A 263 -4.44 -2.81 -20.41
CA ASP A 263 -5.77 -3.30 -20.08
C ASP A 263 -6.47 -3.78 -21.35
N ASN A 264 -7.01 -4.99 -21.28
CA ASN A 264 -7.76 -5.61 -22.37
C ASN A 264 -9.22 -5.15 -22.36
#